data_38ae7a05c021f644f38286a72c650392
#
_entry.id   38ae7a05c021f644f38286a72c650392
#
_cell.length_a   1.000
_cell.length_b   1.000
_cell.length_c   1.000
_cell.angle_alpha   90.00
_cell.angle_beta   90.00
_cell.angle_gamma   90.00
#
_symmetry.space_group_name_H-M   'P 1'
#
loop_
_entity.id
_entity.type
_entity.pdbx_description
1 polymer ?
#
loop_
_entity_poly.entity_id
_entity_poly.type
_entity_poly.pdbx_seq_one_letter_code
_entity_poly.pdbx_strand_id
1 'polypeptide(L)'
;MKVASSMAELEKMIMDEIYSAMSTAKSKAEQDTKTEVQSFYSQGSPTIYVRTGNLGNSVRANGASRGGRSVEFTIWLDQSISDNVPNPDFTSRGFPSYFTTPEIFQAAESGSSGVKGKSGFWARSFEKIKSDTDDALSMYFART
;
A
#
# COMPACT_ATOMS: atom_id res chain seq x y z
N MET A 1 -20.59 -13.84 26.06
CA MET A 1 -19.97 -12.54 26.40
C MET A 1 -18.96 -12.78 27.52
N LYS A 2 -17.73 -12.35 27.32
CA LYS A 2 -16.72 -12.39 28.37
C LYS A 2 -16.86 -11.13 29.24
N VAL A 3 -16.82 -11.29 30.53
CA VAL A 3 -16.89 -10.18 31.49
C VAL A 3 -15.53 -10.08 32.18
N ALA A 4 -14.92 -8.91 32.14
CA ALA A 4 -13.65 -8.66 32.81
C ALA A 4 -13.85 -8.59 34.31
N SER A 5 -13.00 -9.26 35.08
CA SER A 5 -13.01 -9.25 36.52
C SER A 5 -12.04 -8.21 37.14
N SER A 6 -11.21 -7.59 36.31
CA SER A 6 -10.24 -6.57 36.67
C SER A 6 -9.96 -5.60 35.53
N MET A 7 -9.36 -4.44 35.85
CA MET A 7 -8.94 -3.47 34.81
C MET A 7 -7.88 -4.05 33.90
N ALA A 8 -6.96 -4.86 34.39
CA ALA A 8 -5.95 -5.53 33.58
C ALA A 8 -6.56 -6.53 32.60
N GLU A 9 -7.57 -7.27 33.03
CA GLU A 9 -8.30 -8.19 32.18
C GLU A 9 -9.12 -7.44 31.11
N LEU A 10 -9.76 -6.33 31.47
CA LEU A 10 -10.47 -5.48 30.54
C LEU A 10 -9.53 -4.90 29.46
N GLU A 11 -8.38 -4.38 29.86
CA GLU A 11 -7.37 -3.87 28.93
C GLU A 11 -6.91 -4.97 27.95
N LYS A 12 -6.65 -6.17 28.47
CA LYS A 12 -6.28 -7.31 27.64
C LYS A 12 -7.38 -7.66 26.64
N MET A 13 -8.63 -7.71 27.06
CA MET A 13 -9.77 -8.00 26.18
C MET A 13 -9.92 -6.97 25.07
N ILE A 14 -9.80 -5.69 25.40
CA ILE A 14 -9.85 -4.59 24.41
C ILE A 14 -8.70 -4.73 23.42
N MET A 15 -7.49 -4.98 23.87
CA MET A 15 -6.33 -5.16 23.00
C MET A 15 -6.45 -6.39 22.09
N ASP A 16 -7.08 -7.47 22.58
CA ASP A 16 -7.34 -8.66 21.76
C ASP A 16 -8.33 -8.33 20.62
N GLU A 17 -9.37 -7.55 20.90
CA GLU A 17 -10.33 -7.10 19.88
C GLU A 17 -9.67 -6.15 18.86
N ILE A 18 -8.89 -5.20 19.31
CA ILE A 18 -8.14 -4.29 18.44
C ILE A 18 -7.21 -5.09 17.52
N TYR A 19 -6.46 -6.05 18.09
CA TYR A 19 -5.57 -6.90 17.30
C TYR A 19 -6.31 -7.68 16.22
N SER A 20 -7.46 -8.25 16.57
CA SER A 20 -8.31 -8.99 15.60
C SER A 20 -8.83 -8.07 14.51
N ALA A 21 -9.31 -6.87 14.87
CA ALA A 21 -9.75 -5.88 13.91
C ALA A 21 -8.63 -5.42 12.98
N MET A 22 -7.45 -5.14 13.52
CA MET A 22 -6.29 -4.71 12.74
C MET A 22 -5.78 -5.80 11.81
N SER A 23 -5.84 -7.07 12.21
CA SER A 23 -5.48 -8.20 11.35
C SER A 23 -6.44 -8.33 10.17
N THR A 24 -7.74 -8.13 10.39
CA THR A 24 -8.75 -8.10 9.33
C THR A 24 -8.54 -6.91 8.40
N ALA A 25 -8.33 -5.72 8.98
CA ALA A 25 -8.05 -4.50 8.23
C ALA A 25 -6.81 -4.64 7.34
N LYS A 26 -5.72 -5.19 7.88
CA LYS A 26 -4.47 -5.44 7.14
C LYS A 26 -4.71 -6.28 5.89
N SER A 27 -5.43 -7.38 6.02
CA SER A 27 -5.67 -8.29 4.90
C SER A 27 -6.45 -7.61 3.78
N LYS A 28 -7.49 -6.86 4.12
CA LYS A 28 -8.28 -6.11 3.15
C LYS A 28 -7.50 -4.96 2.54
N ALA A 29 -6.83 -4.16 3.37
CA ALA A 29 -6.05 -3.00 2.94
C ALA A 29 -4.88 -3.40 2.02
N GLU A 30 -4.22 -4.52 2.30
CA GLU A 30 -3.19 -5.07 1.41
C GLU A 30 -3.77 -5.43 0.04
N GLN A 31 -4.92 -6.10 0.00
CA GLN A 31 -5.58 -6.47 -1.24
C GLN A 31 -6.04 -5.24 -2.02
N ASP A 32 -6.65 -4.27 -1.36
CA ASP A 32 -7.11 -3.04 -1.99
C ASP A 32 -5.92 -2.20 -2.50
N THR A 33 -4.81 -2.16 -1.77
CA THR A 33 -3.59 -1.50 -2.22
C THR A 33 -3.01 -2.17 -3.47
N LYS A 34 -2.94 -3.49 -3.50
CA LYS A 34 -2.51 -4.23 -4.70
C LYS A 34 -3.39 -3.90 -5.89
N THR A 35 -4.70 -3.85 -5.70
CA THR A 35 -5.66 -3.49 -6.75
C THR A 35 -5.45 -2.07 -7.25
N GLU A 36 -5.26 -1.10 -6.35
CA GLU A 36 -5.03 0.30 -6.73
C GLU A 36 -3.70 0.48 -7.48
N VAL A 37 -2.63 -0.13 -7.01
CA VAL A 37 -1.32 -0.04 -7.67
C VAL A 37 -1.38 -0.71 -9.05
N GLN A 38 -2.04 -1.86 -9.17
CA GLN A 38 -2.28 -2.50 -10.48
C GLN A 38 -3.12 -1.64 -11.42
N SER A 39 -4.03 -0.83 -10.88
CA SER A 39 -4.87 0.07 -11.69
C SER A 39 -4.05 1.11 -12.48
N PHE A 40 -2.80 1.35 -12.09
CA PHE A 40 -1.88 2.20 -12.86
C PHE A 40 -1.82 1.76 -14.32
N TYR A 41 -1.80 0.46 -14.58
CA TYR A 41 -1.71 -0.11 -15.92
C TYR A 41 -3.00 -0.05 -16.72
N SER A 42 -4.11 0.37 -16.12
CA SER A 42 -5.42 0.47 -16.80
C SER A 42 -5.51 1.62 -17.79
N GLN A 43 -4.59 2.56 -17.72
CA GLN A 43 -4.59 3.76 -18.57
C GLN A 43 -3.23 3.96 -19.24
N GLY A 44 -3.26 4.61 -20.39
CA GLY A 44 -2.07 4.96 -21.15
C GLY A 44 -1.42 3.77 -21.85
N SER A 45 -0.79 4.05 -22.97
CA SER A 45 0.00 3.09 -23.75
C SER A 45 1.36 3.71 -24.00
N PRO A 46 2.41 3.30 -23.26
CA PRO A 46 3.74 3.84 -23.50
C PRO A 46 4.29 3.41 -24.85
N THR A 47 4.90 4.34 -25.57
CA THR A 47 5.53 4.08 -26.87
C THR A 47 7.05 4.14 -26.79
N ILE A 48 7.59 4.73 -25.72
CA ILE A 48 9.02 5.00 -25.54
C ILE A 48 9.69 3.97 -24.62
N TYR A 49 8.90 3.31 -23.77
CA TYR A 49 9.40 2.32 -22.82
C TYR A 49 8.46 1.11 -22.73
N VAL A 50 8.97 0.01 -22.20
CA VAL A 50 8.19 -1.20 -21.94
C VAL A 50 7.87 -1.28 -20.45
N ARG A 51 6.61 -1.54 -20.12
CA ARG A 51 6.19 -1.78 -18.72
C ARG A 51 6.75 -3.10 -18.23
N THR A 52 7.45 -3.06 -17.11
CA THR A 52 8.04 -4.26 -16.48
C THR A 52 7.06 -5.01 -15.58
N GLY A 53 6.01 -4.32 -15.08
CA GLY A 53 5.11 -4.86 -14.06
C GLY A 53 5.66 -4.75 -12.64
N ASN A 54 6.86 -4.25 -12.45
CA ASN A 54 7.51 -4.17 -11.13
C ASN A 54 6.74 -3.28 -10.15
N LEU A 55 6.19 -2.16 -10.60
CA LEU A 55 5.35 -1.31 -9.76
C LEU A 55 4.15 -2.10 -9.22
N GLY A 56 3.40 -2.79 -10.09
CA GLY A 56 2.23 -3.58 -9.68
C GLY A 56 2.57 -4.70 -8.70
N ASN A 57 3.79 -5.22 -8.77
CA ASN A 57 4.28 -6.30 -7.90
C ASN A 57 5.05 -5.79 -6.68
N SER A 58 5.10 -4.49 -6.45
CA SER A 58 5.93 -3.89 -5.39
C SER A 58 5.25 -3.82 -4.03
N VAL A 59 3.94 -4.02 -3.95
CA VAL A 59 3.21 -3.90 -2.68
C VAL A 59 3.66 -4.97 -1.69
N ARG A 60 4.03 -4.52 -0.50
CA ARG A 60 4.42 -5.36 0.64
C ARG A 60 3.64 -4.95 1.86
N ALA A 61 3.44 -5.89 2.76
CA ALA A 61 2.78 -5.63 4.04
C ALA A 61 3.36 -6.49 5.15
N ASN A 62 3.44 -5.93 6.34
CA ASN A 62 3.67 -6.69 7.58
C ASN A 62 2.33 -7.02 8.22
N GLY A 63 2.26 -8.17 8.90
CA GLY A 63 1.11 -8.51 9.73
C GLY A 63 0.93 -7.55 10.90
N ALA A 64 -0.27 -7.54 11.48
CA ALA A 64 -0.53 -6.76 12.67
C ALA A 64 0.38 -7.19 13.82
N SER A 65 0.93 -6.24 14.54
CA SER A 65 1.79 -6.46 15.70
C SER A 65 1.35 -5.61 16.88
N ARG A 66 1.60 -6.10 18.10
CA ARG A 66 1.31 -5.39 19.34
C ARG A 66 2.57 -4.72 19.86
N GLY A 67 2.41 -3.47 20.31
CA GLY A 67 3.44 -2.72 20.99
C GLY A 67 2.82 -1.99 22.18
N GLY A 68 2.96 -2.52 23.41
CA GLY A 68 2.40 -1.89 24.59
C GLY A 68 0.89 -1.69 24.50
N ARG A 69 0.44 -0.45 24.31
CA ARG A 69 -0.98 -0.06 24.16
C ARG A 69 -1.36 0.26 22.71
N SER A 70 -0.61 -0.22 21.74
CA SER A 70 -0.88 -0.01 20.33
C SER A 70 -0.89 -1.31 19.55
N VAL A 71 -1.59 -1.30 18.43
CA VAL A 71 -1.52 -2.35 17.40
C VAL A 71 -1.30 -1.67 16.07
N GLU A 72 -0.35 -2.15 15.30
CA GLU A 72 -0.01 -1.55 14.02
C GLU A 72 0.20 -2.60 12.94
N PHE A 73 -0.03 -2.22 11.70
CA PHE A 73 0.45 -2.92 10.51
C PHE A 73 1.02 -1.88 9.54
N THR A 74 1.85 -2.33 8.61
CA THR A 74 2.49 -1.46 7.63
C THR A 74 2.27 -2.01 6.22
N ILE A 75 1.95 -1.12 5.28
CA ILE A 75 1.90 -1.41 3.85
C ILE A 75 2.83 -0.42 3.15
N TRP A 76 3.68 -0.91 2.26
CA TRP A 76 4.63 -0.08 1.52
C TRP A 76 4.87 -0.61 0.11
N LEU A 77 5.48 0.23 -0.72
CA LEU A 77 5.99 -0.17 -2.02
C LEU A 77 7.47 -0.52 -1.91
N ASP A 78 7.83 -1.73 -2.34
CA ASP A 78 9.19 -2.21 -2.32
C ASP A 78 10.03 -1.52 -3.41
N GLN A 79 10.81 -0.54 -3.00
CA GLN A 79 11.68 0.22 -3.89
C GLN A 79 13.05 -0.43 -4.11
N SER A 80 13.29 -1.59 -3.52
CA SER A 80 14.52 -2.38 -3.78
C SER A 80 14.42 -3.18 -5.08
N ILE A 81 13.23 -3.33 -5.64
CA ILE A 81 13.03 -3.92 -6.96
C ILE A 81 13.68 -3.00 -7.99
N SER A 82 14.64 -3.53 -8.75
CA SER A 82 15.32 -2.76 -9.79
C SER A 82 14.39 -2.54 -10.98
N ASP A 83 14.08 -1.30 -11.26
CA ASP A 83 13.36 -0.88 -12.47
C ASP A 83 14.23 -0.02 -13.39
N ASN A 84 15.53 -0.04 -13.15
CA ASN A 84 16.53 0.72 -13.87
C ASN A 84 16.93 0.01 -15.17
N VAL A 85 16.05 -0.02 -16.15
CA VAL A 85 16.40 -0.54 -17.47
C VAL A 85 16.83 0.63 -18.34
N PRO A 86 18.12 0.69 -18.74
CA PRO A 86 18.58 1.72 -19.66
C PRO A 86 17.78 1.62 -20.97
N ASN A 87 17.22 2.74 -21.41
CA ASN A 87 16.56 2.81 -22.68
C ASN A 87 17.32 3.77 -23.62
N PRO A 88 17.91 3.25 -24.71
CA PRO A 88 18.66 4.08 -25.66
C PRO A 88 17.83 5.24 -26.24
N ASP A 89 16.53 5.07 -26.37
CA ASP A 89 15.64 6.10 -26.91
C ASP A 89 15.52 7.31 -25.98
N PHE A 90 15.66 7.13 -24.68
CA PHE A 90 15.69 8.24 -23.73
C PHE A 90 16.92 9.11 -23.90
N THR A 91 18.10 8.49 -24.07
CA THR A 91 19.37 9.21 -24.27
C THR A 91 19.38 10.00 -25.55
N SER A 92 18.83 9.46 -26.64
CA SER A 92 18.74 10.14 -27.94
C SER A 92 17.83 11.37 -27.91
N ARG A 93 16.91 11.45 -26.94
CA ARG A 93 15.98 12.56 -26.73
C ARG A 93 16.42 13.53 -25.62
N GLY A 94 17.64 13.39 -25.09
CA GLY A 94 18.17 14.25 -24.05
C GLY A 94 17.68 13.93 -22.62
N PHE A 95 17.05 12.77 -22.42
CA PHE A 95 16.68 12.30 -21.09
C PHE A 95 17.78 11.46 -20.48
N PRO A 96 17.80 11.30 -19.12
CA PRO A 96 18.72 10.37 -18.47
C PRO A 96 18.56 8.95 -19.02
N SER A 97 19.67 8.21 -19.08
CA SER A 97 19.65 6.82 -19.59
C SER A 97 18.87 5.86 -18.71
N TYR A 98 18.62 6.22 -17.46
CA TYR A 98 17.83 5.45 -16.51
C TYR A 98 17.27 6.37 -15.41
N PHE A 99 16.20 5.89 -14.78
CA PHE A 99 15.67 6.44 -13.54
C PHE A 99 15.89 5.43 -12.42
N THR A 100 16.06 5.90 -11.20
CA THR A 100 16.03 5.03 -10.01
C THR A 100 14.58 4.57 -9.76
N THR A 101 14.43 3.42 -9.08
CA THR A 101 13.09 2.90 -8.75
C THR A 101 12.23 3.91 -7.99
N PRO A 102 12.73 4.62 -6.96
CA PRO A 102 11.96 5.68 -6.30
C PRO A 102 11.49 6.79 -7.24
N GLU A 103 12.33 7.21 -8.17
CA GLU A 103 11.98 8.25 -9.16
C GLU A 103 10.87 7.78 -10.09
N ILE A 104 10.93 6.52 -10.55
CA ILE A 104 9.89 5.91 -11.39
C ILE A 104 8.57 5.84 -10.65
N PHE A 105 8.57 5.39 -9.39
CA PHE A 105 7.36 5.29 -8.58
C PHE A 105 6.74 6.65 -8.30
N GLN A 106 7.58 7.66 -8.00
CA GLN A 106 7.12 9.02 -7.82
C GLN A 106 6.54 9.62 -9.11
N ALA A 107 7.19 9.40 -10.24
CA ALA A 107 6.70 9.84 -11.54
C ALA A 107 5.37 9.17 -11.90
N ALA A 108 5.23 7.89 -11.63
CA ALA A 108 3.99 7.14 -11.83
C ALA A 108 2.85 7.67 -10.95
N GLU A 109 3.13 7.96 -9.69
CA GLU A 109 2.14 8.52 -8.75
C GLU A 109 1.69 9.93 -9.16
N SER A 110 2.61 10.77 -9.57
CA SER A 110 2.33 12.16 -9.95
C SER A 110 1.85 12.33 -11.40
N GLY A 111 2.03 11.33 -12.25
CA GLY A 111 1.74 11.41 -13.69
C GLY A 111 2.73 12.28 -14.45
N SER A 112 3.97 12.41 -13.95
CA SER A 112 5.00 13.28 -14.51
C SER A 112 6.05 12.51 -15.33
N SER A 113 7.02 13.24 -15.89
CA SER A 113 8.20 12.70 -16.56
C SER A 113 7.92 11.73 -17.72
N GLY A 114 6.77 11.87 -18.36
CA GLY A 114 6.38 11.02 -19.49
C GLY A 114 5.96 9.59 -19.13
N VAL A 115 5.91 9.26 -17.84
CA VAL A 115 5.41 7.95 -17.38
C VAL A 115 3.91 7.88 -17.63
N LYS A 116 3.48 6.86 -18.36
CA LYS A 116 2.08 6.67 -18.78
C LYS A 116 1.37 5.68 -17.88
N GLY A 117 0.22 6.09 -17.35
CA GLY A 117 -0.62 5.25 -16.49
C GLY A 117 -1.62 6.08 -15.69
N LYS A 118 -2.46 5.39 -14.92
CA LYS A 118 -3.40 6.02 -13.99
C LYS A 118 -2.65 6.46 -12.73
N SER A 119 -2.30 7.73 -12.67
CA SER A 119 -1.62 8.34 -11.51
C SER A 119 -2.49 8.40 -10.25
N GLY A 120 -1.90 8.74 -9.11
CA GLY A 120 -2.62 8.91 -7.85
C GLY A 120 -3.01 7.60 -7.16
N PHE A 121 -2.42 6.48 -7.55
CA PHE A 121 -2.74 5.16 -6.97
C PHE A 121 -2.36 5.07 -5.49
N TRP A 122 -1.28 5.70 -5.07
CA TRP A 122 -0.84 5.66 -3.67
C TRP A 122 -1.75 6.50 -2.78
N ALA A 123 -2.13 7.68 -3.23
CA ALA A 123 -3.10 8.52 -2.52
C ALA A 123 -4.45 7.80 -2.34
N ARG A 124 -4.94 7.13 -3.38
CA ARG A 124 -6.17 6.33 -3.29
C ARG A 124 -6.01 5.12 -2.38
N SER A 125 -4.84 4.47 -2.41
CA SER A 125 -4.52 3.36 -1.49
C SER A 125 -4.53 3.82 -0.04
N PHE A 126 -3.96 4.97 0.26
CA PHE A 126 -3.96 5.54 1.61
C PHE A 126 -5.38 5.76 2.14
N GLU A 127 -6.27 6.32 1.33
CA GLU A 127 -7.68 6.51 1.71
C GLU A 127 -8.38 5.16 1.95
N LYS A 128 -8.11 4.15 1.14
CA LYS A 128 -8.66 2.81 1.34
C LYS A 128 -8.14 2.13 2.60
N ILE A 129 -6.83 2.22 2.87
CA ILE A 129 -6.23 1.69 4.10
C ILE A 129 -6.91 2.29 5.33
N LYS A 130 -7.12 3.60 5.32
CA LYS A 130 -7.83 4.31 6.40
C LYS A 130 -9.27 3.81 6.53
N SER A 131 -10.02 3.76 5.44
CA SER A 131 -11.40 3.28 5.42
C SER A 131 -11.52 1.83 5.87
N ASP A 132 -10.65 0.95 5.40
CA ASP A 132 -10.65 -0.46 5.79
C ASP A 132 -10.35 -0.65 7.28
N THR A 133 -9.48 0.20 7.83
CA THR A 133 -9.15 0.19 9.26
C THR A 133 -10.36 0.66 10.08
N ASP A 134 -10.98 1.77 9.70
CA ASP A 134 -12.15 2.31 10.38
C ASP A 134 -13.33 1.32 10.33
N ASP A 135 -13.57 0.70 9.18
CA ASP A 135 -14.64 -0.28 9.00
C ASP A 135 -14.41 -1.53 9.87
N ALA A 136 -13.18 -2.04 9.91
CA ALA A 136 -12.85 -3.21 10.72
C ALA A 136 -13.00 -2.92 12.22
N LEU A 137 -12.51 -1.78 12.69
CA LEU A 137 -12.68 -1.36 14.09
C LEU A 137 -14.16 -1.21 14.43
N SER A 138 -14.94 -0.54 13.60
CA SER A 138 -16.37 -0.37 13.80
C SER A 138 -17.11 -1.69 13.86
N MET A 139 -16.77 -2.63 12.98
CA MET A 139 -17.42 -3.94 12.93
C MET A 139 -17.13 -4.78 14.17
N TYR A 140 -15.89 -4.79 14.66
CA TYR A 140 -15.53 -5.55 15.86
C TYR A 140 -16.12 -4.96 17.13
N PHE A 141 -16.10 -3.64 17.29
CA PHE A 141 -16.65 -2.98 18.47
C PHE A 141 -18.18 -2.85 18.45
N ALA A 142 -18.84 -2.88 17.31
CA ALA A 142 -20.29 -2.89 17.22
C ALA A 142 -20.91 -4.23 17.67
N ARG A 143 -20.12 -5.30 17.81
CA ARG A 143 -20.57 -6.62 18.28
C ARG A 143 -20.61 -6.77 19.81
N THR A 144 -20.15 -5.77 20.50
CA THR A 144 -20.17 -5.73 21.98
C THR A 144 -21.45 -4.99 22.51
#